data_7e022fdf037b48e9b84378698a688b5a
#
_entry.id   7e022fdf037b48e9b84378698a688b5a
#
_cell.length_a   1.000
_cell.length_b   1.000
_cell.length_c   1.000
_cell.angle_alpha   90.00
_cell.angle_beta   90.00
_cell.angle_gamma   90.00
#
_symmetry.space_group_name_H-M   'P 1'
#
loop_
_entity.id
_entity.type
_entity.pdbx_description
1 polymer ?
#
loop_
_entity_poly.entity_id
_entity_poly.type
_entity_poly.pdbx_seq_one_letter_code
_entity_poly.pdbx_strand_id
1 'polypeptide(L)'
;MNDTQTLITNCVIDYYLWQYGKMPASINPHEDADMVCCAMDKFSDGRFRTNVVYGKGEYFKKNVAFVVNALKSSKLFKETTPSDSPQPIFRYTGRKD
;
A
#
# COMPACT_ATOMS: atom_id res chain seq x y z
N MET A 1 6.34 -3.56 -14.32
CA MET A 1 6.56 -3.85 -12.91
C MET A 1 7.04 -5.30 -12.77
N ASN A 2 7.80 -5.58 -11.73
CA ASN A 2 8.31 -6.93 -11.50
C ASN A 2 7.35 -7.72 -10.60
N ASP A 3 7.66 -9.01 -10.42
CA ASP A 3 6.79 -9.90 -9.65
C ASP A 3 6.64 -9.45 -8.20
N THR A 4 7.72 -8.97 -7.60
CA THR A 4 7.70 -8.48 -6.22
C THR A 4 6.75 -7.30 -6.09
N GLN A 5 6.82 -6.34 -7.02
CA GLN A 5 5.93 -5.17 -7.00
C GLN A 5 4.48 -5.57 -7.23
N THR A 6 4.23 -6.56 -8.09
CA THR A 6 2.88 -7.08 -8.30
C THR A 6 2.33 -7.68 -7.01
N LEU A 7 3.14 -8.48 -6.33
CA LEU A 7 2.71 -9.11 -5.08
C LEU A 7 2.45 -8.08 -3.98
N ILE A 8 3.31 -7.08 -3.85
CA ILE A 8 3.11 -6.02 -2.86
C ILE A 8 1.83 -5.23 -3.17
N THR A 9 1.62 -4.88 -4.44
CA THR A 9 0.39 -4.19 -4.85
C THR A 9 -0.84 -4.99 -4.48
N ASN A 10 -0.83 -6.30 -4.75
CA ASN A 10 -1.95 -7.16 -4.40
C ASN A 10 -2.16 -7.22 -2.89
N CYS A 11 -1.09 -7.21 -2.10
CA CYS A 11 -1.22 -7.19 -0.64
C CYS A 11 -1.84 -5.89 -0.15
N VAL A 12 -1.55 -4.76 -0.79
CA VAL A 12 -2.18 -3.49 -0.44
C VAL A 12 -3.68 -3.54 -0.72
N ILE A 13 -4.07 -4.01 -1.89
CA ILE A 13 -5.49 -4.15 -2.24
C ILE A 13 -6.17 -5.10 -1.25
N ASP A 14 -5.55 -6.25 -0.99
CA ASP A 14 -6.10 -7.24 -0.07
C ASP A 14 -6.28 -6.66 1.34
N TYR A 15 -5.35 -5.82 1.79
CA TYR A 15 -5.47 -5.18 3.10
C TYR A 15 -6.75 -4.34 3.19
N TYR A 16 -6.99 -3.49 2.20
CA TYR A 16 -8.17 -2.62 2.26
C TYR A 16 -9.47 -3.42 2.15
N LEU A 17 -9.49 -4.44 1.29
CA LEU A 17 -10.68 -5.29 1.18
C LEU A 17 -10.91 -6.10 2.45
N TRP A 18 -9.84 -6.61 3.06
CA TRP A 18 -9.94 -7.36 4.32
C TRP A 18 -10.38 -6.47 5.46
N GLN A 19 -9.81 -5.28 5.57
CA GLN A 19 -10.04 -4.41 6.72
C GLN A 19 -11.33 -3.61 6.60
N TYR A 20 -11.68 -3.17 5.39
CA TYR A 20 -12.79 -2.24 5.18
C TYR A 20 -13.84 -2.72 4.18
N GLY A 21 -13.57 -3.79 3.46
CA GLY A 21 -14.48 -4.33 2.45
C GLY A 21 -14.51 -3.54 1.15
N LYS A 22 -13.73 -2.50 1.02
CA LYS A 22 -13.68 -1.66 -0.19
C LYS A 22 -12.38 -0.88 -0.22
N MET A 23 -12.06 -0.38 -1.42
CA MET A 23 -10.90 0.49 -1.60
C MET A 23 -11.24 1.91 -1.21
N PRO A 24 -10.30 2.64 -0.58
CA PRO A 24 -10.52 4.05 -0.28
C PRO A 24 -10.41 4.90 -1.56
N ALA A 25 -10.91 6.14 -1.48
CA ALA A 25 -10.85 7.07 -2.60
C ALA A 25 -9.41 7.46 -2.94
N SER A 26 -8.55 7.56 -1.95
CA SER A 26 -7.13 7.86 -2.16
C SER A 26 -6.30 7.16 -1.10
N ILE A 27 -5.03 6.94 -1.41
CA ILE A 27 -4.08 6.24 -0.55
C ILE A 27 -2.84 7.11 -0.42
N ASN A 28 -2.45 7.40 0.80
CA ASN A 28 -1.17 8.03 1.10
C ASN A 28 -0.36 7.06 1.98
N PRO A 29 0.57 6.28 1.39
CA PRO A 29 1.30 5.29 2.18
C PRO A 29 2.06 5.88 3.34
N HIS A 30 2.56 7.12 3.23
CA HIS A 30 3.30 7.76 4.31
C HIS A 30 2.41 8.10 5.51
N GLU A 31 1.09 8.14 5.32
CA GLU A 31 0.14 8.43 6.39
C GLU A 31 -0.69 7.22 6.80
N ASP A 32 -0.39 6.05 6.26
CA ASP A 32 -1.14 4.84 6.58
C ASP A 32 -0.19 3.71 6.99
N ALA A 33 0.35 3.84 8.20
CA ALA A 33 1.31 2.88 8.72
C ALA A 33 0.71 1.48 8.84
N ASP A 34 -0.56 1.38 9.21
CA ASP A 34 -1.20 0.07 9.32
C ASP A 34 -1.26 -0.63 7.98
N MET A 35 -1.61 0.09 6.92
CA MET A 35 -1.65 -0.49 5.59
C MET A 35 -0.26 -0.96 5.16
N VAL A 36 0.75 -0.10 5.30
CA VAL A 36 2.11 -0.44 4.89
C VAL A 36 2.61 -1.68 5.63
N CYS A 37 2.49 -1.68 6.95
CA CYS A 37 3.02 -2.77 7.76
C CYS A 37 2.25 -4.07 7.57
N CYS A 38 0.91 -4.00 7.50
CA CYS A 38 0.09 -5.20 7.29
C CYS A 38 0.33 -5.79 5.90
N ALA A 39 0.40 -4.94 4.88
CA ALA A 39 0.65 -5.43 3.52
C ALA A 39 2.02 -6.10 3.42
N MET A 40 3.03 -5.53 4.04
CA MET A 40 4.37 -6.11 4.00
C MET A 40 4.47 -7.37 4.86
N ASP A 41 3.70 -7.47 5.94
CA ASP A 41 3.59 -8.72 6.70
C ASP A 41 2.99 -9.82 5.83
N LYS A 42 1.91 -9.51 5.12
CA LYS A 42 1.31 -10.50 4.22
C LYS A 42 2.25 -10.87 3.10
N PHE A 43 2.97 -9.90 2.56
CA PHE A 43 3.94 -10.16 1.50
C PHE A 43 5.03 -11.14 1.97
N SER A 44 5.56 -10.95 3.18
CA SER A 44 6.67 -11.78 3.66
C SER A 44 6.19 -13.08 4.33
N ASP A 45 5.05 -13.06 5.02
CA ASP A 45 4.59 -14.21 5.82
C ASP A 45 3.39 -14.92 5.22
N GLY A 46 2.77 -14.38 4.18
CA GLY A 46 1.62 -14.99 3.52
C GLY A 46 0.28 -14.72 4.20
N ARG A 47 0.26 -13.95 5.26
CA ARG A 47 -0.98 -13.66 6.01
C ARG A 47 -0.88 -12.31 6.70
N PHE A 48 -2.04 -11.72 6.96
CA PHE A 48 -2.12 -10.54 7.83
C PHE A 48 -2.00 -10.96 9.28
N ARG A 49 -1.36 -10.13 10.08
CA ARG A 49 -1.34 -10.30 11.53
C ARG A 49 -2.50 -9.54 12.14
N THR A 50 -3.21 -10.20 13.07
CA THR A 50 -4.31 -9.58 13.81
C THR A 50 -3.82 -9.12 15.17
N ASN A 51 -4.51 -8.14 15.75
CA ASN A 51 -4.25 -7.65 17.10
C ASN A 51 -2.84 -7.06 17.26
N VAL A 52 -2.28 -6.53 16.17
CA VAL A 52 -1.00 -5.85 16.20
C VAL A 52 -1.24 -4.38 15.91
N VAL A 53 -0.66 -3.51 16.72
CA VAL A 53 -0.73 -2.07 16.51
C VAL A 53 0.60 -1.63 15.92
N TYR A 54 0.54 -1.02 14.76
CA TYR A 54 1.72 -0.49 14.10
C TYR A 54 1.78 1.01 14.24
N GLY A 55 2.99 1.55 14.35
CA GLY A 55 3.22 2.97 14.28
C GLY A 55 4.24 3.24 13.18
N LYS A 56 4.64 4.51 13.06
CA LYS A 56 5.64 4.90 12.07
C LYS A 56 7.06 4.69 12.61
N GLY A 57 7.32 3.50 13.17
CA GLY A 57 8.64 3.10 13.66
C GLY A 57 9.52 2.53 12.56
N GLU A 58 10.52 1.75 12.98
CA GLU A 58 11.54 1.26 12.05
C GLU A 58 10.97 0.34 10.97
N TYR A 59 10.02 -0.50 11.32
CA TYR A 59 9.41 -1.41 10.34
C TYR A 59 8.69 -0.64 9.25
N PHE A 60 7.92 0.38 9.64
CA PHE A 60 7.25 1.26 8.68
C PHE A 60 8.26 2.00 7.81
N LYS A 61 9.27 2.63 8.44
CA LYS A 61 10.27 3.41 7.71
C LYS A 61 11.02 2.58 6.69
N LYS A 62 11.30 1.32 7.05
CA LYS A 62 11.99 0.39 6.19
C LYS A 62 11.14 -0.04 4.99
N ASN A 63 9.82 -0.12 5.16
CA ASN A 63 8.95 -0.74 4.17
C ASN A 63 8.12 0.23 3.34
N VAL A 64 7.98 1.49 3.76
CA VAL A 64 7.09 2.43 3.06
C VAL A 64 7.55 2.64 1.61
N ALA A 65 8.85 2.69 1.35
CA ALA A 65 9.37 2.90 0.00
C ALA A 65 9.03 1.73 -0.93
N PHE A 66 9.02 0.51 -0.41
CA PHE A 66 8.63 -0.66 -1.21
C PHE A 66 7.18 -0.56 -1.66
N VAL A 67 6.30 -0.13 -0.76
CA VAL A 67 4.89 0.06 -1.09
C VAL A 67 4.71 1.18 -2.10
N VAL A 68 5.34 2.34 -1.87
CA VAL A 68 5.25 3.47 -2.79
C VAL A 68 5.73 3.08 -4.18
N ASN A 69 6.87 2.41 -4.29
CA ASN A 69 7.42 2.02 -5.59
C ASN A 69 6.52 1.01 -6.30
N ALA A 70 5.91 0.09 -5.55
CA ALA A 70 4.97 -0.86 -6.13
C ALA A 70 3.74 -0.15 -6.71
N LEU A 71 3.16 0.78 -5.95
CA LEU A 71 1.99 1.51 -6.42
C LEU A 71 2.30 2.41 -7.61
N LYS A 72 3.48 3.04 -7.63
CA LYS A 72 3.92 3.85 -8.78
C LYS A 72 4.02 3.02 -10.06
N SER A 73 4.42 1.76 -9.94
CA SER A 73 4.60 0.88 -11.08
C SER A 73 3.33 0.17 -11.51
N SER A 74 2.28 0.22 -10.70
CA SER A 74 1.06 -0.55 -10.93
C SER A 74 0.13 0.17 -11.89
N LYS A 75 -0.44 -0.58 -12.84
CA LYS A 75 -1.48 -0.06 -13.73
C LYS A 75 -2.84 0.04 -13.02
N LEU A 76 -2.97 -0.55 -11.83
CA LEU A 76 -4.20 -0.49 -11.05
C LEU A 76 -4.33 0.80 -10.26
N PHE A 77 -3.26 1.56 -10.19
CA PHE A 77 -3.23 2.82 -9.43
C PHE A 77 -2.74 3.95 -10.30
N LYS A 78 -3.27 5.14 -10.03
CA LYS A 78 -2.82 6.36 -10.67
C LYS A 78 -2.28 7.30 -9.58
N GLU A 79 -1.09 7.81 -9.77
CA GLU A 79 -0.53 8.80 -8.85
C GLU A 79 -1.23 10.14 -9.10
N THR A 80 -1.80 10.70 -8.04
CA THR A 80 -2.59 11.93 -8.11
C THR A 80 -2.06 12.99 -7.15
N THR A 81 -0.76 12.91 -6.84
CA THR A 81 -0.13 13.80 -5.85
C THR A 81 -0.40 15.26 -6.17
N PRO A 82 -1.06 16.01 -5.29
CA PRO A 82 -1.21 17.45 -5.49
C PRO A 82 0.14 18.14 -5.46
N SER A 83 0.24 19.31 -6.12
CA SER A 83 1.50 20.02 -6.22
C SER A 83 2.02 20.50 -4.86
N ASP A 84 1.15 20.65 -3.88
CA ASP A 84 1.52 21.08 -2.54
C ASP A 84 1.74 19.92 -1.56
N SER A 85 1.59 18.68 -2.02
CA SER A 85 1.79 17.52 -1.15
C SER A 85 3.26 17.11 -1.14
N PRO A 86 3.85 16.92 0.05
CA PRO A 86 5.24 16.44 0.15
C PRO A 86 5.36 14.94 -0.11
N GLN A 87 4.25 14.22 -0.25
CA GLN A 87 4.23 12.76 -0.31
C GLN A 87 3.38 12.28 -1.46
N PRO A 88 3.74 11.15 -2.10
CA PRO A 88 2.93 10.60 -3.20
C PRO A 88 1.59 10.11 -2.70
N ILE A 89 0.54 10.44 -3.46
CA ILE A 89 -0.83 10.03 -3.20
C ILE A 89 -1.32 9.27 -4.42
N PHE A 90 -2.05 8.18 -4.19
CA PHE A 90 -2.51 7.29 -5.25
C PHE A 90 -4.01 7.11 -5.20
N ARG A 91 -4.59 6.87 -6.38
CA ARG A 91 -5.99 6.51 -6.52
C ARG A 91 -6.07 5.13 -7.17
N TYR A 92 -6.90 4.26 -6.59
CA TYR A 92 -7.13 2.94 -7.16
C TYR A 92 -8.10 3.06 -8.34
N THR A 93 -7.69 2.60 -9.50
CA THR A 93 -8.55 2.63 -10.69
C THR A 93 -9.26 1.30 -10.92
N GLY A 94 -8.70 0.21 -10.39
CA GLY A 94 -9.29 -1.12 -10.52
C GLY A 94 -9.28 -1.67 -11.94
N ARG A 95 -8.54 -1.03 -12.85
CA ARG A 95 -8.56 -1.36 -14.26
C ARG A 95 -7.18 -1.69 -14.76
N LYS A 96 -7.13 -2.68 -15.63
CA LYS A 96 -5.88 -3.13 -16.24
C LYS A 96 -5.76 -2.75 -17.70
N ASP A 97 -6.85 -2.38 -18.29
CA ASP A 97 -6.91 -2.01 -19.71
C ASP A 97 -6.42 -0.61 -19.99
#